data_ffd6a37415a9755a0e9b45149bc5c3e0
#
_entry.id   ffd6a37415a9755a0e9b45149bc5c3e0
#
_cell.length_a   1.000
_cell.length_b   1.000
_cell.length_c   1.000
_cell.angle_alpha   90.00
_cell.angle_beta   90.00
_cell.angle_gamma   90.00
#
_symmetry.space_group_name_H-M   'P 1'
#
loop_
_entity.id
_entity.type
_entity.pdbx_description
1 polymer ?
#
loop_
_entity_poly.entity_id
_entity_poly.type
_entity_poly.pdbx_seq_one_letter_code
_entity_poly.pdbx_strand_id
1 'polypeptide(L)'
;MKRLTLLLGLLFLMLQAAFSQESGSCKPVNLVCDYLVNPLGIDNPAPRLSWMLNDARKGARQTACQVIVDKDSLELIAGKGTIWDSGKKDSEQILITYSGQELRPFTKYYWRVNVWDKDGVKSSSDINSFETGMMGMEHWQGAWISDNKDINYRPAPYFRKVFDARKKIRSARAYIAVAGLYELYINGEKIGNHRLDPLYTRFDRRNFYVTYDITSQIQKGKNAIGVLLGNGWYNHQSMAVWDFHCAPWRNRPAFCMDVRITYEDGSVEVVSTERDWKTSSGALIFNSIYTAEHYDARLEQKGWNTVNFDDSKWNGVGYRAVPSQNVVSQQVQPIRAVETIPVKTWKKLNDTTYVFDFARNMAGVTRIKVSGEEGTVVRLKHGERLYDNGRVNTSNIDVYHRPVDNSDPFQTDILVLSGKGEDEFMARFNYKGFRYVEVTGTNPLVLNENSLTAYFVHSDVPQKGTIHTSNALINRLWWATNNAYLSLSLIHI
;
A
#
# COMPACT_ATOMS: atom_id res chain seq x y z
N MET A 1 -23.54 -66.06 27.37
CA MET A 1 -24.28 -64.82 27.67
C MET A 1 -23.44 -63.74 28.35
N LYS A 2 -22.67 -63.99 29.43
CA LYS A 2 -21.85 -62.96 30.13
C LYS A 2 -20.77 -62.27 29.27
N ARG A 3 -20.21 -62.91 28.22
CA ARG A 3 -19.21 -62.27 27.34
C ARG A 3 -19.83 -61.33 26.27
N LEU A 4 -21.08 -61.61 25.87
CA LEU A 4 -21.78 -60.77 24.88
C LEU A 4 -22.26 -59.45 25.51
N THR A 5 -22.67 -59.48 26.79
CA THR A 5 -23.11 -58.29 27.54
C THR A 5 -21.94 -57.36 27.83
N LEU A 6 -20.73 -57.92 28.03
CA LEU A 6 -19.54 -57.11 28.29
C LEU A 6 -19.05 -56.41 26.98
N LEU A 7 -19.14 -57.07 25.82
CA LEU A 7 -18.84 -56.46 24.51
C LEU A 7 -19.82 -55.34 24.12
N LEU A 8 -21.12 -55.56 24.36
CA LEU A 8 -22.14 -54.51 24.13
C LEU A 8 -21.97 -53.30 25.07
N GLY A 9 -21.59 -53.53 26.31
CA GLY A 9 -21.29 -52.46 27.27
C GLY A 9 -20.03 -51.65 26.88
N LEU A 10 -18.99 -52.31 26.40
CA LEU A 10 -17.80 -51.64 25.87
C LEU A 10 -18.05 -50.89 24.54
N LEU A 11 -18.89 -51.42 23.68
CA LEU A 11 -19.30 -50.74 22.44
C LEU A 11 -20.16 -49.52 22.73
N PHE A 12 -21.01 -49.55 23.74
CA PHE A 12 -21.82 -48.39 24.19
C PHE A 12 -20.97 -47.33 24.87
N LEU A 13 -19.95 -47.69 25.62
CA LEU A 13 -18.95 -46.78 26.21
C LEU A 13 -18.03 -46.18 25.11
N MET A 14 -17.64 -46.94 24.10
CA MET A 14 -16.89 -46.42 22.99
C MET A 14 -17.74 -45.52 22.06
N LEU A 15 -19.01 -45.77 21.88
CA LEU A 15 -19.92 -44.87 21.17
C LEU A 15 -20.20 -43.55 21.96
N GLN A 16 -20.19 -43.60 23.29
CA GLN A 16 -20.30 -42.37 24.08
C GLN A 16 -19.00 -41.55 24.09
N ALA A 17 -17.83 -42.21 23.95
CA ALA A 17 -16.55 -41.52 23.79
C ALA A 17 -16.37 -40.90 22.38
N ALA A 18 -17.06 -41.45 21.34
CA ALA A 18 -17.04 -40.89 19.98
C ALA A 18 -17.97 -39.68 19.79
N PHE A 19 -18.87 -39.40 20.74
CA PHE A 19 -19.63 -38.16 20.86
C PHE A 19 -19.07 -37.23 21.93
N SER A 20 -17.76 -37.20 22.09
CA SER A 20 -17.08 -36.03 22.60
C SER A 20 -17.31 -34.93 21.57
N GLN A 21 -18.46 -34.26 21.69
CA GLN A 21 -18.66 -32.96 21.07
C GLN A 21 -17.39 -32.16 21.38
N GLU A 22 -16.60 -31.82 20.36
CA GLU A 22 -15.68 -30.71 20.49
C GLU A 22 -16.52 -29.58 21.08
N SER A 23 -16.25 -29.23 22.30
CA SER A 23 -16.89 -28.09 22.98
C SER A 23 -16.37 -26.86 22.24
N GLY A 24 -17.01 -26.56 21.11
CA GLY A 24 -16.69 -25.39 20.31
C GLY A 24 -16.84 -24.18 21.22
N SER A 25 -15.74 -23.62 21.64
CA SER A 25 -15.75 -22.36 22.38
C SER A 25 -15.93 -21.22 21.40
N CYS A 26 -16.76 -20.25 21.74
CA CYS A 26 -16.90 -19.00 20.99
C CYS A 26 -15.58 -18.22 21.03
N LYS A 27 -14.65 -18.48 20.09
CA LYS A 27 -13.32 -17.84 20.08
C LYS A 27 -13.37 -16.51 19.35
N PRO A 28 -12.92 -15.39 19.97
CA PRO A 28 -12.73 -14.14 19.26
C PRO A 28 -11.50 -14.22 18.33
N VAL A 29 -11.69 -13.85 17.07
CA VAL A 29 -10.71 -13.92 15.99
C VAL A 29 -10.74 -12.64 15.14
N ASN A 30 -9.80 -12.49 14.20
CA ASN A 30 -9.75 -11.36 13.28
C ASN A 30 -9.80 -10.00 13.98
N LEU A 31 -8.98 -9.84 15.01
CA LEU A 31 -8.89 -8.61 15.78
C LEU A 31 -8.37 -7.47 14.92
N VAL A 32 -9.05 -6.32 14.94
CA VAL A 32 -8.64 -5.12 14.23
C VAL A 32 -8.75 -3.88 15.11
N CYS A 33 -7.84 -2.94 14.91
CA CYS A 33 -7.82 -1.62 15.53
C CYS A 33 -8.07 -0.58 14.42
N ASP A 34 -9.13 0.21 14.54
CA ASP A 34 -9.63 1.11 13.50
C ASP A 34 -9.68 0.45 12.11
N TYR A 35 -10.20 -0.79 12.06
CA TYR A 35 -10.35 -1.65 10.89
C TYR A 35 -9.04 -2.16 10.24
N LEU A 36 -7.89 -1.95 10.88
CA LEU A 36 -6.59 -2.41 10.43
C LEU A 36 -6.03 -3.50 11.34
N VAL A 37 -5.30 -4.45 10.77
CA VAL A 37 -4.62 -5.52 11.54
C VAL A 37 -3.25 -5.01 11.99
N ASN A 38 -3.04 -4.96 13.31
CA ASN A 38 -1.78 -4.50 13.92
C ASN A 38 -1.23 -3.20 13.31
N PRO A 39 -2.05 -2.11 13.24
CA PRO A 39 -1.63 -0.90 12.58
C PRO A 39 -0.43 -0.25 13.24
N LEU A 40 0.41 0.38 12.40
CA LEU A 40 1.53 1.21 12.81
C LEU A 40 1.19 2.69 12.62
N GLY A 41 1.57 3.50 13.59
CA GLY A 41 1.51 4.95 13.47
C GLY A 41 0.10 5.53 13.52
N ILE A 42 -0.80 4.99 14.34
CA ILE A 42 -2.14 5.55 14.48
C ILE A 42 -2.11 6.86 15.30
N ASP A 43 -2.94 7.84 14.91
CA ASP A 43 -3.08 9.13 15.61
C ASP A 43 -4.37 9.22 16.43
N ASN A 44 -5.28 8.25 16.29
CA ASN A 44 -6.54 8.27 17.02
C ASN A 44 -6.29 8.03 18.52
N PRO A 45 -6.61 8.98 19.41
CA PRO A 45 -6.40 8.82 20.84
C PRO A 45 -7.40 7.83 21.50
N ALA A 46 -8.49 7.50 20.80
CA ALA A 46 -9.51 6.58 21.24
C ALA A 46 -9.87 5.55 20.14
N PRO A 47 -8.92 4.66 19.77
CA PRO A 47 -9.11 3.74 18.66
C PRO A 47 -10.24 2.76 18.92
N ARG A 48 -10.93 2.34 17.85
CA ARG A 48 -11.97 1.33 17.91
C ARG A 48 -11.36 -0.05 17.77
N LEU A 49 -11.57 -0.88 18.77
CA LEU A 49 -11.12 -2.27 18.81
C LEU A 49 -12.27 -3.18 18.48
N SER A 50 -12.13 -4.04 17.49
CA SER A 50 -13.20 -4.95 17.10
C SER A 50 -12.66 -6.34 16.74
N TRP A 51 -13.55 -7.33 16.76
CA TRP A 51 -13.24 -8.73 16.52
C TRP A 51 -14.41 -9.43 15.84
N MET A 52 -14.20 -10.64 15.39
CA MET A 52 -15.24 -11.57 14.93
C MET A 52 -15.31 -12.75 15.89
N LEU A 53 -16.41 -13.50 15.85
CA LEU A 53 -16.60 -14.70 16.64
C LEU A 53 -16.48 -15.93 15.73
N ASN A 54 -15.68 -16.90 16.14
CA ASN A 54 -15.60 -18.20 15.50
C ASN A 54 -16.30 -19.24 16.42
N ASP A 55 -17.53 -19.63 16.07
CA ASP A 55 -18.32 -20.60 16.78
C ASP A 55 -19.32 -21.25 15.82
N ALA A 56 -19.16 -22.53 15.55
CA ALA A 56 -20.02 -23.27 14.62
C ALA A 56 -21.33 -23.80 15.27
N ARG A 57 -21.54 -23.58 16.57
CA ARG A 57 -22.73 -24.06 17.28
C ARG A 57 -23.99 -23.30 16.86
N LYS A 58 -25.10 -23.97 16.76
CA LYS A 58 -26.40 -23.33 16.49
C LYS A 58 -26.76 -22.32 17.59
N GLY A 59 -27.14 -21.10 17.21
CA GLY A 59 -27.46 -20.01 18.14
C GLY A 59 -26.24 -19.48 18.89
N ALA A 60 -25.04 -19.66 18.34
CA ALA A 60 -23.80 -19.09 18.87
C ALA A 60 -23.92 -17.56 18.96
N ARG A 61 -23.55 -17.03 20.12
CA ARG A 61 -23.46 -15.57 20.35
C ARG A 61 -22.57 -15.27 21.54
N GLN A 62 -22.04 -14.07 21.54
CA GLN A 62 -21.42 -13.48 22.72
C GLN A 62 -22.49 -12.93 23.66
N THR A 63 -22.29 -13.08 24.95
CA THR A 63 -23.18 -12.49 25.98
C THR A 63 -22.45 -11.40 26.78
N ALA A 64 -21.10 -11.49 26.85
CA ALA A 64 -20.29 -10.47 27.49
C ALA A 64 -18.91 -10.39 26.83
N CYS A 65 -18.25 -9.25 26.99
CA CYS A 65 -16.87 -9.04 26.58
C CYS A 65 -16.07 -8.25 27.62
N GLN A 66 -14.73 -8.38 27.50
CA GLN A 66 -13.75 -7.59 28.24
C GLN A 66 -12.55 -7.37 27.32
N VAL A 67 -12.12 -6.14 27.17
CA VAL A 67 -10.87 -5.80 26.45
C VAL A 67 -9.83 -5.37 27.47
N ILE A 68 -8.62 -5.92 27.35
CA ILE A 68 -7.46 -5.52 28.15
C ILE A 68 -6.35 -5.04 27.22
N VAL A 69 -5.66 -3.96 27.63
CA VAL A 69 -4.57 -3.31 26.88
C VAL A 69 -3.38 -3.08 27.81
N ASP A 70 -2.18 -3.39 27.31
CA ASP A 70 -0.93 -3.17 28.02
C ASP A 70 0.21 -2.80 27.07
N LYS A 71 1.34 -2.34 27.60
CA LYS A 71 2.61 -2.16 26.86
C LYS A 71 3.46 -3.44 26.87
N ASP A 72 3.16 -4.38 27.75
CA ASP A 72 3.81 -5.68 27.86
C ASP A 72 2.81 -6.79 27.52
N SER A 73 3.13 -7.59 26.52
CA SER A 73 2.31 -8.74 26.14
C SER A 73 2.24 -9.83 27.21
N LEU A 74 3.24 -9.92 28.10
CA LEU A 74 3.28 -10.89 29.19
C LEU A 74 2.22 -10.57 30.25
N GLU A 75 1.98 -9.29 30.55
CA GLU A 75 0.89 -8.89 31.47
C GLU A 75 -0.49 -9.30 30.92
N LEU A 76 -0.70 -9.21 29.59
CA LEU A 76 -1.93 -9.69 28.96
C LEU A 76 -2.08 -11.22 29.04
N ILE A 77 -0.97 -11.97 28.97
CA ILE A 77 -1.01 -13.44 29.19
C ILE A 77 -1.43 -13.75 30.62
N ALA A 78 -0.95 -12.96 31.58
CA ALA A 78 -1.34 -13.05 32.99
C ALA A 78 -2.78 -12.54 33.25
N GLY A 79 -3.48 -12.08 32.22
CA GLY A 79 -4.86 -11.59 32.33
C GLY A 79 -4.99 -10.16 32.87
N LYS A 80 -3.90 -9.38 32.87
CA LYS A 80 -3.86 -8.01 33.37
C LYS A 80 -3.76 -7.02 32.22
N GLY A 81 -4.45 -5.87 32.35
CA GLY A 81 -4.37 -4.74 31.42
C GLY A 81 -4.10 -3.47 32.23
N THR A 82 -2.82 -3.12 32.48
CA THR A 82 -2.44 -1.99 33.33
C THR A 82 -2.73 -0.64 32.65
N ILE A 83 -2.78 -0.60 31.32
CA ILE A 83 -3.13 0.60 30.55
C ILE A 83 -4.64 0.73 30.44
N TRP A 84 -5.33 -0.39 30.22
CA TRP A 84 -6.79 -0.42 30.21
C TRP A 84 -7.32 -1.82 30.46
N ASP A 85 -8.28 -1.90 31.38
CA ASP A 85 -9.19 -3.03 31.54
C ASP A 85 -10.60 -2.48 31.45
N SER A 86 -11.35 -2.85 30.42
CA SER A 86 -12.75 -2.41 30.27
C SER A 86 -13.69 -2.97 31.32
N GLY A 87 -13.24 -3.92 32.12
CA GLY A 87 -14.08 -4.79 32.93
C GLY A 87 -14.95 -5.71 32.07
N LYS A 88 -15.55 -6.74 32.69
CA LYS A 88 -16.57 -7.56 32.04
C LYS A 88 -17.82 -6.70 31.82
N LYS A 89 -18.27 -6.60 30.56
CA LYS A 89 -19.49 -5.90 30.18
C LYS A 89 -20.45 -6.87 29.52
N ASP A 90 -21.67 -6.95 29.99
CA ASP A 90 -22.73 -7.71 29.32
C ASP A 90 -23.08 -7.01 28.02
N SER A 91 -22.69 -7.61 26.89
CA SER A 91 -22.83 -7.02 25.56
C SER A 91 -22.63 -8.06 24.46
N GLU A 92 -23.47 -7.98 23.43
CA GLU A 92 -23.33 -8.72 22.19
C GLU A 92 -22.49 -7.93 21.14
N GLN A 93 -22.08 -6.69 21.46
CA GLN A 93 -21.27 -5.86 20.54
C GLN A 93 -19.86 -6.40 20.40
N ILE A 94 -19.40 -6.46 19.17
CA ILE A 94 -18.05 -6.90 18.76
C ILE A 94 -17.12 -5.73 18.42
N LEU A 95 -17.45 -4.54 18.90
CA LEU A 95 -16.67 -3.31 18.77
C LEU A 95 -16.75 -2.51 20.07
N ILE A 96 -15.60 -2.02 20.52
CA ILE A 96 -15.49 -1.15 21.68
C ILE A 96 -14.50 -0.02 21.38
N THR A 97 -14.84 1.19 21.81
CA THR A 97 -13.90 2.32 21.73
C THR A 97 -12.99 2.30 22.96
N TYR A 98 -11.71 2.45 22.73
CA TYR A 98 -10.73 2.57 23.81
C TYR A 98 -11.04 3.77 24.71
N SER A 99 -11.03 3.52 26.03
CA SER A 99 -11.29 4.54 27.06
C SER A 99 -10.40 4.35 28.29
N GLY A 100 -9.16 3.90 28.07
CA GLY A 100 -8.14 3.71 29.10
C GLY A 100 -7.33 4.96 29.38
N GLN A 101 -6.10 4.77 29.83
CA GLN A 101 -5.14 5.87 30.02
C GLN A 101 -4.82 6.55 28.67
N GLU A 102 -4.45 7.83 28.69
CA GLU A 102 -4.04 8.58 27.51
C GLU A 102 -2.92 7.85 26.76
N LEU A 103 -3.12 7.65 25.45
CA LEU A 103 -2.13 7.02 24.61
C LEU A 103 -0.97 8.00 24.34
N ARG A 104 0.26 7.49 24.40
CA ARG A 104 1.47 8.30 24.16
C ARG A 104 1.97 8.12 22.73
N PRO A 105 2.54 9.12 22.08
CA PRO A 105 3.18 9.01 20.78
C PRO A 105 4.26 7.91 20.74
N PHE A 106 4.48 7.33 19.56
CA PHE A 106 5.56 6.37 19.30
C PHE A 106 5.56 5.15 20.23
N THR A 107 4.39 4.73 20.69
CA THR A 107 4.25 3.68 21.69
C THR A 107 3.50 2.50 21.14
N LYS A 108 4.08 1.29 21.31
CA LYS A 108 3.42 0.03 20.97
C LYS A 108 2.56 -0.43 22.14
N TYR A 109 1.32 -0.74 21.86
CA TYR A 109 0.34 -1.32 22.77
C TYR A 109 -0.06 -2.69 22.26
N TYR A 110 -0.23 -3.63 23.18
CA TYR A 110 -0.78 -4.95 22.94
C TYR A 110 -2.17 -5.01 23.52
N TRP A 111 -3.04 -5.83 22.94
CA TRP A 111 -4.39 -6.00 23.43
C TRP A 111 -4.94 -7.37 23.11
N ARG A 112 -5.87 -7.81 23.92
CA ARG A 112 -6.69 -9.00 23.69
C ARG A 112 -8.10 -8.78 24.16
N VAL A 113 -9.01 -9.61 23.65
CA VAL A 113 -10.41 -9.63 24.09
C VAL A 113 -10.73 -10.99 24.74
N ASN A 114 -11.43 -10.93 25.85
CA ASN A 114 -12.11 -12.05 26.46
C ASN A 114 -13.59 -11.96 26.12
N VAL A 115 -14.21 -13.05 25.72
CA VAL A 115 -15.66 -13.13 25.48
C VAL A 115 -16.27 -14.24 26.31
N TRP A 116 -17.53 -14.07 26.66
CA TRP A 116 -18.39 -15.11 27.28
C TRP A 116 -19.45 -15.46 26.26
N ASP A 117 -19.63 -16.74 26.03
CA ASP A 117 -20.61 -17.24 25.06
C ASP A 117 -22.01 -17.37 25.69
N LYS A 118 -22.98 -17.91 24.92
CA LYS A 118 -24.36 -18.13 25.33
C LYS A 118 -24.49 -19.05 26.55
N ASP A 119 -23.51 -19.88 26.84
CA ASP A 119 -23.46 -20.83 27.95
C ASP A 119 -22.62 -20.30 29.13
N GLY A 120 -22.13 -19.04 29.03
CA GLY A 120 -21.31 -18.39 30.05
C GLY A 120 -19.85 -18.84 30.05
N VAL A 121 -19.40 -19.60 29.03
CA VAL A 121 -18.02 -20.08 28.92
C VAL A 121 -17.14 -18.95 28.42
N LYS A 122 -16.05 -18.68 29.16
CA LYS A 122 -15.05 -17.66 28.79
C LYS A 122 -14.06 -18.22 27.77
N SER A 123 -13.79 -17.45 26.74
CA SER A 123 -12.65 -17.67 25.83
C SER A 123 -11.90 -16.37 25.54
N SER A 124 -10.64 -16.50 25.13
CA SER A 124 -9.75 -15.35 24.90
C SER A 124 -9.20 -15.38 23.47
N SER A 125 -9.02 -14.21 22.89
CA SER A 125 -8.33 -14.07 21.60
C SER A 125 -6.83 -14.34 21.72
N ASP A 126 -6.17 -14.44 20.57
CA ASP A 126 -4.75 -14.19 20.47
C ASP A 126 -4.46 -12.73 20.82
N ILE A 127 -3.18 -12.39 21.08
CA ILE A 127 -2.75 -11.02 21.38
C ILE A 127 -2.47 -10.31 20.06
N ASN A 128 -3.11 -9.17 19.86
CA ASN A 128 -2.82 -8.24 18.77
C ASN A 128 -2.15 -6.97 19.31
N SER A 129 -1.70 -6.11 18.41
CA SER A 129 -1.07 -4.85 18.79
C SER A 129 -1.55 -3.69 17.94
N PHE A 130 -1.32 -2.48 18.42
CA PHE A 130 -1.29 -1.26 17.62
C PHE A 130 -0.15 -0.38 18.10
N GLU A 131 0.36 0.49 17.23
CA GLU A 131 1.43 1.41 17.57
C GLU A 131 0.99 2.83 17.22
N THR A 132 1.11 3.76 18.17
CA THR A 132 0.77 5.17 17.94
C THR A 132 1.83 5.85 17.09
N GLY A 133 1.40 6.85 16.31
CA GLY A 133 2.25 7.64 15.45
C GLY A 133 2.69 8.96 16.07
N MET A 134 2.66 10.01 15.25
CA MET A 134 3.04 11.36 15.66
C MET A 134 2.06 11.95 16.69
N MET A 135 0.77 11.66 16.57
CA MET A 135 -0.30 12.16 17.43
C MET A 135 -0.33 13.70 17.58
N GLY A 136 0.33 14.42 16.68
CA GLY A 136 0.39 15.89 16.66
C GLY A 136 1.53 16.42 15.80
N MET A 137 1.40 17.66 15.35
CA MET A 137 2.40 18.32 14.51
C MET A 137 3.69 18.65 15.30
N GLU A 138 3.59 18.83 16.59
CA GLU A 138 4.70 19.19 17.50
C GLU A 138 5.76 18.09 17.66
N HIS A 139 5.44 16.86 17.24
CA HIS A 139 6.35 15.71 17.34
C HIS A 139 7.21 15.50 16.09
N TRP A 140 6.93 16.22 14.99
CA TRP A 140 7.78 16.22 13.80
C TRP A 140 9.07 16.99 14.05
N GLN A 141 10.22 16.39 13.70
CA GLN A 141 11.53 17.04 13.74
C GLN A 141 11.97 17.49 12.35
N GLY A 142 11.54 16.77 11.31
CA GLY A 142 11.85 17.07 9.92
C GLY A 142 11.15 18.33 9.40
N ALA A 143 11.82 19.01 8.49
CA ALA A 143 11.23 20.06 7.68
C ALA A 143 10.69 19.51 6.36
N TRP A 144 9.72 20.19 5.76
CA TRP A 144 9.29 19.90 4.39
C TRP A 144 10.38 20.33 3.40
N ILE A 145 10.85 19.39 2.58
CA ILE A 145 11.89 19.62 1.57
C ILE A 145 11.42 19.25 0.17
N SER A 146 12.01 19.89 -0.84
CA SER A 146 11.81 19.61 -2.26
C SER A 146 13.11 19.91 -3.03
N ASP A 147 13.14 19.60 -4.33
CA ASP A 147 14.13 20.16 -5.22
C ASP A 147 13.87 21.66 -5.46
N ASN A 148 14.86 22.38 -5.99
CA ASN A 148 14.77 23.81 -6.26
C ASN A 148 14.26 24.10 -7.70
N LYS A 149 13.50 23.17 -8.30
CA LYS A 149 12.99 23.30 -9.65
C LYS A 149 11.63 24.01 -9.68
N ASP A 150 11.31 24.52 -10.86
CA ASP A 150 10.00 25.13 -11.16
C ASP A 150 8.86 24.11 -11.05
N ILE A 151 7.66 24.59 -10.77
CA ILE A 151 6.44 23.79 -10.64
C ILE A 151 6.13 22.97 -11.90
N ASN A 152 6.52 23.46 -13.10
CA ASN A 152 6.28 22.80 -14.38
C ASN A 152 7.48 21.95 -14.83
N TYR A 153 8.55 21.88 -14.06
CA TYR A 153 9.67 20.99 -14.38
C TYR A 153 9.20 19.53 -14.32
N ARG A 154 9.32 18.83 -15.45
CA ARG A 154 8.69 17.52 -15.66
C ARG A 154 9.38 16.36 -14.93
N PRO A 155 10.73 16.23 -14.95
CA PRO A 155 11.40 15.10 -14.32
C PRO A 155 11.10 14.98 -12.83
N ALA A 156 10.89 13.74 -12.39
CA ALA A 156 10.66 13.40 -11.00
C ALA A 156 11.92 13.66 -10.16
N PRO A 157 11.79 14.24 -8.95
CA PRO A 157 12.92 14.45 -8.08
C PRO A 157 13.27 13.20 -7.28
N TYR A 158 14.55 12.86 -7.25
CA TYR A 158 15.17 11.85 -6.41
C TYR A 158 15.83 12.55 -5.23
N PHE A 159 15.72 11.97 -4.05
CA PHE A 159 16.33 12.49 -2.82
C PHE A 159 17.10 11.38 -2.13
N ARG A 160 18.23 11.73 -1.51
CA ARG A 160 18.99 10.79 -0.71
C ARG A 160 19.67 11.45 0.47
N LYS A 161 19.91 10.65 1.51
CA LYS A 161 20.73 10.98 2.68
C LYS A 161 21.49 9.73 3.13
N VAL A 162 22.76 9.89 3.47
CA VAL A 162 23.54 8.87 4.19
C VAL A 162 23.64 9.29 5.65
N PHE A 163 23.45 8.34 6.56
CA PHE A 163 23.55 8.57 7.99
C PHE A 163 24.22 7.36 8.68
N ASP A 164 24.64 7.53 9.94
CA ASP A 164 25.35 6.52 10.71
C ASP A 164 24.55 6.12 11.96
N ALA A 165 24.00 4.90 12.01
CA ALA A 165 23.37 4.35 13.21
C ALA A 165 24.44 3.77 14.14
N ARG A 166 24.71 4.46 15.25
CA ARG A 166 25.93 4.24 16.06
C ARG A 166 25.89 3.04 16.97
N LYS A 167 24.70 2.56 17.35
CA LYS A 167 24.52 1.51 18.38
C LYS A 167 23.75 0.32 17.82
N LYS A 168 23.58 -0.72 18.60
CA LYS A 168 22.76 -1.89 18.26
C LYS A 168 21.27 -1.50 18.27
N ILE A 169 20.58 -1.79 17.16
CA ILE A 169 19.22 -1.35 16.93
C ILE A 169 18.24 -2.33 17.58
N ARG A 170 17.30 -1.80 18.35
CA ARG A 170 16.14 -2.51 18.89
C ARG A 170 14.95 -2.42 17.94
N SER A 171 14.66 -1.23 17.43
CA SER A 171 13.58 -0.99 16.47
C SER A 171 13.81 0.31 15.69
N ALA A 172 13.31 0.36 14.46
CA ALA A 172 13.32 1.58 13.66
C ALA A 172 11.98 1.78 12.95
N ARG A 173 11.51 3.02 12.92
CA ARG A 173 10.27 3.44 12.25
C ARG A 173 10.56 4.60 11.32
N ALA A 174 10.01 4.54 10.11
CA ALA A 174 9.97 5.68 9.19
C ALA A 174 8.55 6.26 9.18
N TYR A 175 8.45 7.56 9.45
CA TYR A 175 7.24 8.36 9.32
C TYR A 175 7.45 9.30 8.14
N ILE A 176 6.67 9.17 7.07
CA ILE A 176 6.84 9.95 5.86
C ILE A 176 5.53 10.61 5.43
N ALA A 177 5.50 11.94 5.43
CA ALA A 177 4.41 12.77 4.91
C ALA A 177 4.80 13.34 3.55
N VAL A 178 3.90 13.24 2.57
CA VAL A 178 4.20 13.68 1.19
C VAL A 178 3.04 14.49 0.62
N ALA A 179 3.38 15.58 -0.02
CA ALA A 179 2.51 16.28 -0.96
C ALA A 179 2.90 15.85 -2.38
N GLY A 180 2.13 14.95 -2.93
CA GLY A 180 2.43 14.16 -4.12
C GLY A 180 2.34 12.67 -3.85
N LEU A 181 3.15 11.88 -4.52
CA LEU A 181 3.32 10.44 -4.32
C LEU A 181 4.79 10.12 -4.04
N TYR A 182 5.10 8.92 -3.52
CA TYR A 182 6.49 8.55 -3.27
C TYR A 182 6.77 7.05 -3.38
N GLU A 183 8.03 6.72 -3.56
CA GLU A 183 8.64 5.45 -3.21
C GLU A 183 9.78 5.69 -2.22
N LEU A 184 9.81 4.94 -1.12
CA LEU A 184 10.84 4.98 -0.08
C LEU A 184 11.79 3.79 -0.23
N TYR A 185 13.07 4.04 -0.08
CA TYR A 185 14.14 3.04 -0.14
C TYR A 185 15.07 3.18 1.06
N ILE A 186 15.52 2.05 1.58
CA ILE A 186 16.58 1.97 2.61
C ILE A 186 17.63 0.99 2.12
N ASN A 187 18.89 1.42 2.05
CA ASN A 187 20.04 0.59 1.66
C ASN A 187 19.85 -0.15 0.32
N GLY A 188 19.17 0.49 -0.64
CA GLY A 188 18.88 -0.09 -1.95
C GLY A 188 17.57 -0.86 -2.05
N GLU A 189 16.94 -1.21 -0.92
CA GLU A 189 15.69 -1.95 -0.86
C GLU A 189 14.48 -1.00 -0.83
N LYS A 190 13.46 -1.26 -1.66
CA LYS A 190 12.18 -0.56 -1.60
C LYS A 190 11.41 -0.96 -0.35
N ILE A 191 10.92 0.03 0.39
CA ILE A 191 10.19 -0.19 1.63
C ILE A 191 8.68 -0.34 1.36
N GLY A 192 8.15 -1.45 1.88
CA GLY A 192 6.74 -1.79 1.73
C GLY A 192 6.32 -2.18 0.31
N ASN A 193 5.06 -2.55 0.17
CA ASN A 193 4.45 -2.96 -1.11
C ASN A 193 3.27 -2.06 -1.50
N HIS A 194 3.14 -0.93 -0.84
CA HIS A 194 2.11 0.07 -1.16
C HIS A 194 2.40 0.72 -2.51
N ARG A 195 1.34 1.14 -3.16
CA ARG A 195 1.37 1.93 -4.38
C ARG A 195 0.54 3.19 -4.19
N LEU A 196 0.93 4.25 -4.88
CA LEU A 196 0.19 5.52 -4.91
C LEU A 196 -0.01 6.14 -3.51
N ASP A 197 0.95 5.92 -2.61
CA ASP A 197 0.95 6.57 -1.28
C ASP A 197 1.56 7.97 -1.32
N PRO A 198 1.12 8.85 -0.42
CA PRO A 198 -0.09 8.73 0.38
C PRO A 198 -1.33 8.94 -0.48
N LEU A 199 -2.48 8.47 0.03
CA LEU A 199 -3.75 8.62 -0.65
C LEU A 199 -4.11 10.10 -0.84
N TYR A 200 -4.89 10.39 -1.88
CA TYR A 200 -5.32 11.74 -2.21
C TYR A 200 -6.08 12.40 -1.05
N THR A 201 -5.75 13.66 -0.83
CA THR A 201 -6.50 14.57 0.04
C THR A 201 -6.62 15.93 -0.65
N ARG A 202 -7.42 16.81 -0.11
CA ARG A 202 -7.31 18.23 -0.41
C ARG A 202 -6.10 18.78 0.34
N PHE A 203 -4.97 18.87 -0.37
CA PHE A 203 -3.64 19.09 0.23
C PHE A 203 -3.49 20.38 1.04
N ASP A 204 -4.27 21.41 0.72
CA ASP A 204 -4.32 22.66 1.50
C ASP A 204 -5.14 22.56 2.79
N ARG A 205 -5.79 21.41 3.04
CA ARG A 205 -6.62 21.15 4.22
C ARG A 205 -6.06 20.03 5.08
N ARG A 206 -5.49 18.99 4.46
CA ARG A 206 -4.97 17.82 5.16
C ARG A 206 -3.93 17.11 4.29
N ASN A 207 -2.88 16.61 4.94
CA ASN A 207 -1.91 15.71 4.33
C ASN A 207 -1.81 14.43 5.15
N PHE A 208 -1.62 13.31 4.47
CA PHE A 208 -1.35 12.05 5.15
C PHE A 208 0.14 11.78 5.32
N TYR A 209 0.48 11.09 6.41
CA TYR A 209 1.75 10.39 6.51
C TYR A 209 1.51 8.87 6.64
N VAL A 210 2.52 8.11 6.25
CA VAL A 210 2.55 6.66 6.35
C VAL A 210 3.69 6.25 7.27
N THR A 211 3.47 5.19 8.08
CA THR A 211 4.47 4.64 8.98
C THR A 211 4.91 3.27 8.52
N TYR A 212 6.23 3.04 8.48
CA TYR A 212 6.83 1.75 8.15
C TYR A 212 7.70 1.23 9.29
N ASP A 213 7.63 -0.08 9.54
CA ASP A 213 8.66 -0.78 10.31
C ASP A 213 9.85 -1.03 9.38
N ILE A 214 10.97 -0.40 9.66
CA ILE A 214 12.22 -0.54 8.90
C ILE A 214 13.34 -1.14 9.75
N THR A 215 12.99 -1.82 10.83
CA THR A 215 13.96 -2.38 11.79
C THR A 215 14.95 -3.33 11.12
N SER A 216 14.47 -4.17 10.19
CA SER A 216 15.31 -5.14 9.47
C SER A 216 16.18 -4.51 8.38
N GLN A 217 15.84 -3.32 7.89
CA GLN A 217 16.57 -2.64 6.82
C GLN A 217 17.67 -1.71 7.36
N ILE A 218 17.56 -1.26 8.61
CA ILE A 218 18.59 -0.42 9.23
C ILE A 218 19.66 -1.31 9.88
N GLN A 219 20.91 -1.04 9.57
CA GLN A 219 22.08 -1.73 10.14
C GLN A 219 22.91 -0.78 11.00
N LYS A 220 23.67 -1.34 11.96
CA LYS A 220 24.69 -0.55 12.68
C LYS A 220 25.75 -0.06 11.69
N GLY A 221 26.12 1.21 11.78
CA GLY A 221 27.02 1.88 10.85
C GLY A 221 26.26 2.64 9.77
N LYS A 222 26.87 2.81 8.61
CA LYS A 222 26.33 3.63 7.52
C LYS A 222 25.08 3.02 6.90
N ASN A 223 24.08 3.85 6.69
CA ASN A 223 22.82 3.55 6.00
C ASN A 223 22.52 4.64 4.98
N ALA A 224 21.78 4.30 3.95
CA ALA A 224 21.29 5.24 2.95
C ALA A 224 19.76 5.23 2.89
N ILE A 225 19.16 6.41 2.90
CA ILE A 225 17.74 6.62 2.61
C ILE A 225 17.65 7.16 1.18
N GLY A 226 16.71 6.64 0.40
CA GLY A 226 16.33 7.16 -0.91
C GLY A 226 14.84 7.44 -0.96
N VAL A 227 14.43 8.57 -1.52
CA VAL A 227 13.02 8.92 -1.77
C VAL A 227 12.89 9.38 -3.21
N LEU A 228 11.99 8.76 -3.96
CA LEU A 228 11.57 9.21 -5.29
C LEU A 228 10.17 9.80 -5.17
N LEU A 229 9.96 11.05 -5.60
CA LEU A 229 8.64 11.67 -5.56
C LEU A 229 7.95 11.64 -6.91
N GLY A 230 6.63 11.42 -6.88
CA GLY A 230 5.71 11.56 -8.01
C GLY A 230 4.79 12.76 -7.82
N ASN A 231 4.29 13.28 -8.93
CA ASN A 231 3.40 14.44 -8.96
C ASN A 231 2.04 14.19 -8.27
N GLY A 232 1.44 13.01 -8.48
CA GLY A 232 0.10 12.68 -8.01
C GLY A 232 -0.93 13.73 -8.43
N TRP A 233 -1.91 13.96 -7.56
CA TRP A 233 -2.89 15.05 -7.70
C TRP A 233 -2.41 16.38 -7.12
N TYR A 234 -1.24 16.41 -6.48
CA TYR A 234 -0.64 17.62 -5.92
C TYR A 234 -0.04 18.52 -7.00
N ASN A 235 0.69 17.96 -7.96
CA ASN A 235 1.27 18.69 -9.09
C ASN A 235 0.77 18.12 -10.42
N HIS A 236 -0.53 18.15 -10.64
CA HIS A 236 -1.09 17.67 -11.90
C HIS A 236 -0.64 18.57 -13.05
N GLN A 237 0.19 18.03 -13.96
CA GLN A 237 0.77 18.77 -15.08
C GLN A 237 0.03 18.55 -16.40
N SER A 238 -0.79 17.50 -16.49
CA SER A 238 -1.58 17.18 -17.67
C SER A 238 -2.88 18.00 -17.71
N MET A 239 -3.33 18.38 -18.88
CA MET A 239 -4.63 19.05 -19.03
C MET A 239 -5.74 18.01 -19.17
N ALA A 240 -6.69 18.04 -18.26
CA ALA A 240 -7.86 17.18 -18.22
C ALA A 240 -9.12 17.98 -17.88
N VAL A 241 -10.29 17.38 -18.07
CA VAL A 241 -11.59 18.03 -17.79
C VAL A 241 -11.79 18.39 -16.31
N TRP A 242 -10.99 17.84 -15.40
CA TRP A 242 -11.05 18.06 -13.95
C TRP A 242 -10.32 19.33 -13.49
N ASP A 243 -9.59 20.01 -14.35
CA ASP A 243 -8.84 21.26 -14.10
C ASP A 243 -7.87 21.21 -12.88
N PHE A 244 -7.41 20.05 -12.48
CA PHE A 244 -6.44 19.91 -11.37
C PHE A 244 -5.09 20.59 -11.63
N HIS A 245 -4.76 20.88 -12.90
CA HIS A 245 -3.59 21.69 -13.25
C HIS A 245 -3.72 23.16 -12.79
N CYS A 246 -4.93 23.61 -12.45
CA CYS A 246 -5.24 24.92 -11.87
C CYS A 246 -5.60 24.84 -10.38
N ALA A 247 -5.40 23.68 -9.71
CA ALA A 247 -5.76 23.51 -8.31
C ALA A 247 -5.01 24.50 -7.40
N PRO A 248 -5.69 25.13 -6.41
CA PRO A 248 -5.07 26.15 -5.55
C PRO A 248 -3.91 25.64 -4.69
N TRP A 249 -3.86 24.32 -4.44
CA TRP A 249 -2.77 23.68 -3.71
C TRP A 249 -1.59 23.28 -4.60
N ARG A 250 -1.70 23.38 -5.93
CA ARG A 250 -0.70 22.88 -6.87
C ARG A 250 0.68 23.47 -6.58
N ASN A 251 1.66 22.63 -6.38
CA ASN A 251 3.06 23.01 -6.20
C ASN A 251 3.99 21.86 -6.58
N ARG A 252 5.31 22.10 -6.58
CA ARG A 252 6.33 21.08 -6.76
C ARG A 252 6.23 20.05 -5.62
N PRO A 253 6.27 18.72 -5.89
CA PRO A 253 6.17 17.69 -4.86
C PRO A 253 7.19 17.90 -3.74
N ALA A 254 6.75 17.70 -2.51
CA ALA A 254 7.55 17.89 -1.32
C ALA A 254 7.24 16.82 -0.28
N PHE A 255 8.18 16.57 0.64
CA PHE A 255 7.98 15.63 1.72
C PHE A 255 8.66 16.07 3.02
N CYS A 256 8.15 15.54 4.12
CA CYS A 256 8.72 15.60 5.46
C CYS A 256 8.85 14.17 5.98
N MET A 257 10.00 13.83 6.55
CA MET A 257 10.25 12.48 7.02
C MET A 257 11.10 12.46 8.28
N ASP A 258 10.71 11.60 9.23
CA ASP A 258 11.48 11.26 10.41
C ASP A 258 11.72 9.74 10.45
N VAL A 259 12.97 9.33 10.57
CA VAL A 259 13.37 7.96 10.88
C VAL A 259 13.76 7.89 12.34
N ARG A 260 12.90 7.27 13.13
CA ARG A 260 13.09 7.11 14.58
C ARG A 260 13.72 5.76 14.88
N ILE A 261 14.94 5.76 15.40
CA ILE A 261 15.72 4.56 15.73
C ILE A 261 15.77 4.45 17.26
N THR A 262 15.29 3.33 17.78
CA THR A 262 15.42 2.99 19.20
C THR A 262 16.52 1.96 19.36
N TYR A 263 17.50 2.24 20.16
CA TYR A 263 18.62 1.34 20.42
C TYR A 263 18.34 0.39 21.60
N GLU A 264 19.13 -0.68 21.73
CA GLU A 264 18.96 -1.66 22.81
C GLU A 264 19.14 -1.06 24.22
N ASP A 265 19.95 0.00 24.35
CA ASP A 265 20.12 0.73 25.61
C ASP A 265 18.94 1.68 25.94
N GLY A 266 17.90 1.70 25.13
CA GLY A 266 16.71 2.52 25.28
C GLY A 266 16.86 3.96 24.75
N SER A 267 18.07 4.37 24.32
CA SER A 267 18.24 5.70 23.70
C SER A 267 17.57 5.76 22.33
N VAL A 268 17.17 6.96 21.93
CA VAL A 268 16.48 7.22 20.67
C VAL A 268 17.27 8.23 19.85
N GLU A 269 17.42 7.94 18.57
CA GLU A 269 17.95 8.86 17.56
C GLU A 269 16.91 9.09 16.48
N VAL A 270 16.80 10.34 16.00
CA VAL A 270 15.90 10.69 14.89
C VAL A 270 16.72 11.24 13.74
N VAL A 271 16.60 10.63 12.57
CA VAL A 271 17.17 11.11 11.31
C VAL A 271 16.05 11.76 10.51
N SER A 272 16.09 13.08 10.38
CA SER A 272 15.00 13.88 9.81
C SER A 272 15.36 14.49 8.45
N THR A 273 14.34 15.01 7.77
CA THR A 273 14.52 15.81 6.55
C THR A 273 15.01 17.21 6.91
N GLU A 274 16.23 17.52 6.42
CA GLU A 274 16.94 18.77 6.65
C GLU A 274 17.72 19.19 5.39
N ARG A 275 18.51 20.27 5.49
CA ARG A 275 19.32 20.80 4.35
C ARG A 275 20.46 19.90 3.90
N ASP A 276 20.84 18.93 4.69
CA ASP A 276 21.92 17.98 4.38
C ASP A 276 21.48 16.84 3.42
N TRP A 277 20.21 16.81 3.07
CA TRP A 277 19.73 15.95 1.99
C TRP A 277 20.19 16.46 0.64
N LYS A 278 20.35 15.52 -0.30
CA LYS A 278 20.69 15.81 -1.69
C LYS A 278 19.57 15.40 -2.62
N THR A 279 19.50 16.08 -3.78
CA THR A 279 18.47 15.84 -4.80
C THR A 279 19.04 15.88 -6.21
N SER A 280 18.46 15.08 -7.08
CA SER A 280 18.76 15.04 -8.52
C SER A 280 17.51 14.65 -9.31
N SER A 281 17.55 14.79 -10.64
CA SER A 281 16.62 14.14 -11.56
C SER A 281 17.25 12.85 -12.06
N GLY A 282 16.41 11.91 -12.55
CA GLY A 282 16.85 10.62 -13.09
C GLY A 282 16.02 10.17 -14.28
N ALA A 283 15.89 8.87 -14.41
CA ALA A 283 15.23 8.20 -15.54
C ALA A 283 13.73 8.49 -15.67
N LEU A 284 13.03 8.80 -14.58
CA LEU A 284 11.61 9.16 -14.63
C LEU A 284 11.46 10.62 -15.07
N ILE A 285 11.38 10.84 -16.39
CA ILE A 285 11.39 12.16 -17.01
C ILE A 285 10.04 12.86 -17.05
N PHE A 286 8.95 12.12 -16.81
CA PHE A 286 7.59 12.62 -16.65
C PHE A 286 6.74 11.62 -15.88
N ASN A 287 5.82 12.10 -15.04
CA ASN A 287 4.81 11.27 -14.41
C ASN A 287 3.52 12.06 -14.20
N SER A 288 2.40 11.42 -14.52
CA SER A 288 1.05 11.92 -14.28
C SER A 288 0.19 10.78 -13.82
N ILE A 289 -0.51 10.95 -12.71
CA ILE A 289 -1.44 9.94 -12.21
C ILE A 289 -2.58 9.67 -13.18
N TYR A 290 -2.89 10.64 -14.04
CA TYR A 290 -4.01 10.58 -14.97
C TYR A 290 -3.63 10.05 -16.35
N THR A 291 -2.47 10.42 -16.88
CA THR A 291 -2.08 10.07 -18.24
C THR A 291 -1.12 8.91 -18.32
N ALA A 292 0.10 9.07 -17.78
CA ALA A 292 1.15 8.08 -17.97
C ALA A 292 2.45 8.38 -17.21
N GLU A 293 3.44 7.51 -17.39
CA GLU A 293 4.85 7.76 -17.06
C GLU A 293 5.73 7.68 -18.30
N HIS A 294 6.73 8.57 -18.35
CA HIS A 294 7.77 8.52 -19.35
C HIS A 294 9.12 8.27 -18.67
N TYR A 295 9.77 7.19 -19.08
CA TYR A 295 11.01 6.70 -18.48
C TYR A 295 12.10 6.60 -19.56
N ASP A 296 13.25 7.24 -19.32
CA ASP A 296 14.42 7.11 -20.17
C ASP A 296 15.49 6.27 -19.47
N ALA A 297 15.62 5.01 -19.85
CA ALA A 297 16.53 4.06 -19.21
C ALA A 297 18.02 4.46 -19.37
N ARG A 298 18.37 5.34 -20.32
CA ARG A 298 19.72 5.87 -20.48
C ARG A 298 20.13 6.78 -19.33
N LEU A 299 19.16 7.40 -18.63
CA LEU A 299 19.34 8.34 -17.52
C LEU A 299 19.30 7.65 -16.15
N GLU A 300 19.24 6.33 -16.11
CA GLU A 300 19.17 5.58 -14.85
C GLU A 300 20.45 5.75 -14.04
N GLN A 301 20.30 6.13 -12.77
CA GLN A 301 21.38 6.27 -11.81
C GLN A 301 21.43 5.01 -10.92
N LYS A 302 22.01 3.92 -11.43
CA LYS A 302 22.05 2.64 -10.70
C LYS A 302 22.68 2.78 -9.31
N GLY A 303 22.01 2.24 -8.29
CA GLY A 303 22.49 2.28 -6.92
C GLY A 303 22.35 3.64 -6.21
N TRP A 304 21.60 4.60 -6.77
CA TRP A 304 21.43 5.94 -6.19
C TRP A 304 20.93 5.95 -4.73
N ASN A 305 20.28 4.90 -4.32
CA ASN A 305 19.68 4.70 -2.99
C ASN A 305 20.54 3.79 -2.08
N THR A 306 21.83 3.59 -2.41
CA THR A 306 22.80 2.79 -1.63
C THR A 306 23.87 3.68 -0.99
N VAL A 307 24.54 3.15 0.05
CA VAL A 307 25.57 3.88 0.82
C VAL A 307 26.75 4.33 -0.05
N ASN A 308 27.18 3.51 -1.01
CA ASN A 308 28.41 3.74 -1.79
C ASN A 308 28.20 4.57 -3.06
N PHE A 309 26.99 5.04 -3.32
CA PHE A 309 26.72 5.86 -4.49
C PHE A 309 27.40 7.23 -4.38
N ASP A 310 28.07 7.65 -5.46
CA ASP A 310 28.67 8.98 -5.54
C ASP A 310 27.62 10.04 -5.88
N ASP A 311 27.23 10.80 -4.87
CA ASP A 311 26.30 11.92 -5.00
C ASP A 311 26.97 13.29 -5.04
N SER A 312 28.24 13.37 -5.36
CA SER A 312 29.00 14.63 -5.41
C SER A 312 28.42 15.65 -6.42
N LYS A 313 27.75 15.14 -7.47
CA LYS A 313 27.09 15.95 -8.51
C LYS A 313 25.63 16.28 -8.19
N TRP A 314 25.08 15.77 -7.08
CA TRP A 314 23.71 16.08 -6.68
C TRP A 314 23.63 17.44 -6.03
N ASN A 315 22.47 18.10 -6.18
CA ASN A 315 22.22 19.41 -5.61
C ASN A 315 21.72 19.30 -4.17
N GLY A 316 21.84 20.37 -3.39
CA GLY A 316 21.15 20.52 -2.11
C GLY A 316 19.65 20.72 -2.31
N VAL A 317 18.89 20.34 -1.30
CA VAL A 317 17.43 20.51 -1.24
C VAL A 317 17.04 21.93 -0.82
N GLY A 318 15.81 22.33 -1.12
CA GLY A 318 15.16 23.55 -0.62
C GLY A 318 14.09 23.24 0.42
N TYR A 319 13.95 24.12 1.41
CA TYR A 319 12.79 24.06 2.31
C TYR A 319 11.53 24.54 1.59
N ARG A 320 10.40 23.91 1.96
CA ARG A 320 9.07 24.28 1.47
C ARG A 320 8.15 24.59 2.64
N ALA A 321 7.21 25.50 2.42
CA ALA A 321 6.12 25.69 3.35
C ALA A 321 5.32 24.39 3.50
N VAL A 322 4.87 24.09 4.71
CA VAL A 322 3.97 22.98 4.97
C VAL A 322 2.68 23.16 4.16
N PRO A 323 2.24 22.15 3.36
CA PRO A 323 1.05 22.31 2.54
C PRO A 323 -0.23 22.56 3.36
N SER A 324 -0.35 21.93 4.54
CA SER A 324 -1.39 22.21 5.52
C SER A 324 -0.89 21.95 6.95
N GLN A 325 -1.48 22.62 7.94
CA GLN A 325 -1.18 22.40 9.37
C GLN A 325 -1.79 21.09 9.91
N ASN A 326 -2.50 20.33 9.08
CA ASN A 326 -3.14 19.09 9.47
C ASN A 326 -2.47 17.91 8.75
N VAL A 327 -1.40 17.38 9.35
CA VAL A 327 -0.68 16.18 8.89
C VAL A 327 -1.03 15.03 9.82
N VAL A 328 -1.74 14.02 9.30
CA VAL A 328 -2.30 12.93 10.10
C VAL A 328 -1.96 11.57 9.48
N SER A 329 -2.01 10.53 10.29
CA SER A 329 -1.80 9.15 9.85
C SER A 329 -2.82 8.71 8.81
N GLN A 330 -2.35 8.03 7.77
CA GLN A 330 -3.19 7.34 6.81
C GLN A 330 -3.75 6.04 7.43
N GLN A 331 -5.01 6.07 7.87
CA GLN A 331 -5.66 4.95 8.56
C GLN A 331 -6.71 4.29 7.65
N VAL A 332 -6.28 3.84 6.48
CA VAL A 332 -7.10 3.10 5.53
C VAL A 332 -6.29 1.97 4.90
N GLN A 333 -6.96 1.00 4.29
CA GLN A 333 -6.29 -0.09 3.57
C GLN A 333 -5.46 0.50 2.42
N PRO A 334 -4.18 0.10 2.30
CA PRO A 334 -3.31 0.63 1.26
C PRO A 334 -3.70 0.13 -0.12
N ILE A 335 -3.36 0.90 -1.14
CA ILE A 335 -3.40 0.43 -2.53
C ILE A 335 -2.21 -0.49 -2.76
N ARG A 336 -2.46 -1.65 -3.41
CA ARG A 336 -1.44 -2.66 -3.75
C ARG A 336 -1.65 -3.24 -5.14
N ALA A 337 -0.61 -3.84 -5.69
CA ALA A 337 -0.73 -4.79 -6.79
C ALA A 337 -1.18 -6.13 -6.18
N VAL A 338 -2.48 -6.40 -6.22
CA VAL A 338 -3.09 -7.52 -5.48
C VAL A 338 -3.03 -8.82 -6.28
N GLU A 339 -3.12 -8.72 -7.59
CA GLU A 339 -3.15 -9.88 -8.49
C GLU A 339 -2.22 -9.67 -9.69
N THR A 340 -1.44 -10.70 -10.02
CA THR A 340 -0.62 -10.75 -11.24
C THR A 340 -1.41 -11.43 -12.34
N ILE A 341 -1.57 -10.77 -13.48
CA ILE A 341 -2.38 -11.25 -14.61
C ILE A 341 -1.48 -11.44 -15.83
N PRO A 342 -1.25 -12.69 -16.25
CA PRO A 342 -0.49 -12.98 -17.45
C PRO A 342 -1.26 -12.60 -18.72
N VAL A 343 -0.54 -12.42 -19.82
CA VAL A 343 -1.11 -12.27 -21.14
C VAL A 343 -1.92 -13.53 -21.50
N LYS A 344 -3.16 -13.33 -21.96
CA LYS A 344 -4.02 -14.43 -22.42
C LYS A 344 -3.78 -14.74 -23.88
N THR A 345 -3.73 -13.72 -24.73
CA THR A 345 -3.40 -13.81 -26.15
C THR A 345 -2.64 -12.56 -26.58
N TRP A 346 -1.87 -12.67 -27.64
CA TRP A 346 -1.19 -11.54 -28.24
C TRP A 346 -1.14 -11.68 -29.75
N LYS A 347 -0.94 -10.55 -30.45
CA LYS A 347 -0.85 -10.49 -31.91
C LYS A 347 0.22 -9.50 -32.33
N LYS A 348 1.11 -9.94 -33.21
CA LYS A 348 2.02 -9.05 -33.93
C LYS A 348 1.26 -8.48 -35.14
N LEU A 349 1.09 -7.17 -35.19
CA LEU A 349 0.46 -6.49 -36.34
C LEU A 349 1.49 -6.16 -37.44
N ASN A 350 2.70 -5.78 -37.04
CA ASN A 350 3.87 -5.56 -37.90
C ASN A 350 5.14 -5.61 -37.06
N ASP A 351 6.31 -5.30 -37.64
CA ASP A 351 7.60 -5.41 -36.94
C ASP A 351 7.77 -4.44 -35.76
N THR A 352 7.00 -3.36 -35.69
CA THR A 352 7.04 -2.39 -34.61
C THR A 352 5.80 -2.37 -33.72
N THR A 353 4.78 -3.20 -33.99
CA THR A 353 3.48 -3.09 -33.31
C THR A 353 2.96 -4.44 -32.86
N TYR A 354 2.67 -4.55 -31.59
CA TYR A 354 2.10 -5.72 -30.93
C TYR A 354 0.89 -5.32 -30.10
N VAL A 355 -0.11 -6.21 -29.98
CA VAL A 355 -1.30 -6.01 -29.13
C VAL A 355 -1.46 -7.21 -28.23
N PHE A 356 -1.60 -6.98 -26.93
CA PHE A 356 -1.75 -7.97 -25.88
C PHE A 356 -3.15 -7.87 -25.28
N ASP A 357 -3.83 -9.03 -25.09
CA ASP A 357 -5.14 -9.16 -24.44
C ASP A 357 -5.00 -9.90 -23.11
N PHE A 358 -5.45 -9.29 -22.02
CA PHE A 358 -5.50 -9.88 -20.69
C PHE A 358 -6.84 -10.57 -20.36
N ALA A 359 -7.77 -10.57 -21.31
CA ALA A 359 -9.12 -11.16 -21.22
C ALA A 359 -9.99 -10.60 -20.07
N ARG A 360 -9.54 -9.58 -19.35
CA ARG A 360 -10.24 -8.95 -18.22
C ARG A 360 -10.03 -7.44 -18.27
N ASN A 361 -11.11 -6.68 -18.14
CA ASN A 361 -11.01 -5.25 -17.92
C ASN A 361 -10.70 -4.96 -16.44
N MET A 362 -9.71 -4.12 -16.17
CA MET A 362 -9.20 -3.85 -14.81
C MET A 362 -8.57 -2.49 -14.69
N ALA A 363 -8.50 -1.97 -13.48
CA ALA A 363 -7.59 -0.88 -13.14
C ALA A 363 -6.22 -1.45 -12.74
N GLY A 364 -5.13 -0.93 -13.32
CA GLY A 364 -3.82 -1.51 -13.02
C GLY A 364 -2.66 -0.87 -13.76
N VAL A 365 -1.55 -1.57 -13.73
CA VAL A 365 -0.31 -1.22 -14.45
C VAL A 365 0.23 -2.45 -15.17
N THR A 366 1.10 -2.20 -16.16
CA THR A 366 1.84 -3.26 -16.84
C THR A 366 3.32 -3.15 -16.58
N ARG A 367 3.99 -4.29 -16.50
CA ARG A 367 5.44 -4.41 -16.54
C ARG A 367 5.84 -4.96 -17.90
N ILE A 368 6.71 -4.24 -18.59
CA ILE A 368 7.33 -4.69 -19.84
C ILE A 368 8.79 -5.06 -19.60
N LYS A 369 9.24 -6.12 -20.29
CA LYS A 369 10.63 -6.48 -20.48
C LYS A 369 10.93 -6.48 -21.96
N VAL A 370 11.90 -5.71 -22.39
CA VAL A 370 12.20 -5.52 -23.81
C VAL A 370 13.67 -5.16 -24.02
N SER A 371 14.25 -5.71 -25.09
CA SER A 371 15.57 -5.34 -25.58
C SER A 371 15.46 -4.65 -26.94
N GLY A 372 16.36 -3.75 -27.23
CA GLY A 372 16.43 -3.05 -28.51
C GLY A 372 17.60 -2.08 -28.58
N GLU A 373 17.71 -1.37 -29.70
CA GLU A 373 18.73 -0.36 -29.92
C GLU A 373 18.59 0.81 -28.94
N GLU A 374 19.71 1.40 -28.53
CA GLU A 374 19.73 2.60 -27.69
C GLU A 374 18.89 3.73 -28.31
N GLY A 375 18.04 4.33 -27.46
CA GLY A 375 17.17 5.42 -27.89
C GLY A 375 15.87 4.99 -28.59
N THR A 376 15.66 3.68 -28.80
CA THR A 376 14.36 3.18 -29.28
C THR A 376 13.26 3.61 -28.31
N VAL A 377 12.22 4.27 -28.82
CA VAL A 377 11.07 4.71 -28.03
C VAL A 377 9.98 3.65 -28.11
N VAL A 378 9.69 3.02 -26.98
CA VAL A 378 8.62 2.04 -26.82
C VAL A 378 7.42 2.70 -26.14
N ARG A 379 6.24 2.64 -26.76
CA ARG A 379 4.98 3.16 -26.24
C ARG A 379 4.05 2.02 -25.86
N LEU A 380 3.48 2.09 -24.67
CA LEU A 380 2.50 1.14 -24.15
C LEU A 380 1.15 1.86 -24.04
N LYS A 381 0.31 1.77 -25.05
CA LYS A 381 -1.04 2.35 -25.06
C LYS A 381 -2.04 1.36 -24.47
N HIS A 382 -2.69 1.77 -23.38
CA HIS A 382 -3.67 0.96 -22.66
C HIS A 382 -5.11 1.34 -23.08
N GLY A 383 -5.99 0.36 -23.20
CA GLY A 383 -7.40 0.61 -23.52
C GLY A 383 -8.29 -0.61 -23.34
N GLU A 384 -9.59 -0.37 -23.41
CA GLU A 384 -10.64 -1.35 -23.14
C GLU A 384 -11.21 -2.00 -24.40
N ARG A 385 -10.93 -1.41 -25.56
CA ARG A 385 -11.51 -1.79 -26.86
C ARG A 385 -10.45 -1.88 -27.94
N LEU A 386 -10.79 -2.56 -29.03
CA LEU A 386 -9.99 -2.58 -30.25
C LEU A 386 -10.80 -1.98 -31.41
N TYR A 387 -10.09 -1.41 -32.37
CA TYR A 387 -10.61 -1.14 -33.70
C TYR A 387 -10.65 -2.44 -34.54
N ASP A 388 -11.35 -2.43 -35.67
CA ASP A 388 -11.43 -3.60 -36.59
C ASP A 388 -10.05 -4.03 -37.13
N ASN A 389 -9.10 -3.10 -37.22
CA ASN A 389 -7.72 -3.40 -37.60
C ASN A 389 -6.88 -4.02 -36.46
N GLY A 390 -7.49 -4.24 -35.28
CA GLY A 390 -6.87 -4.85 -34.12
C GLY A 390 -6.06 -3.91 -33.23
N ARG A 391 -5.98 -2.61 -33.52
CA ARG A 391 -5.30 -1.61 -32.69
C ARG A 391 -6.15 -1.16 -31.52
N VAL A 392 -5.51 -0.71 -30.42
CA VAL A 392 -6.21 -0.23 -29.23
C VAL A 392 -6.98 1.05 -29.51
N ASN A 393 -8.29 1.02 -29.21
CA ASN A 393 -9.24 2.11 -29.37
C ASN A 393 -9.51 2.79 -28.03
N THR A 394 -9.15 4.05 -27.90
CA THR A 394 -9.38 4.92 -26.72
C THR A 394 -10.43 6.01 -26.97
N SER A 395 -11.11 5.99 -28.12
CA SER A 395 -12.07 7.05 -28.52
C SER A 395 -13.21 7.28 -27.52
N ASN A 396 -13.53 6.28 -26.67
CA ASN A 396 -14.54 6.39 -25.61
C ASN A 396 -14.06 7.20 -24.38
N ILE A 397 -12.76 7.42 -24.23
CA ILE A 397 -12.15 8.09 -23.08
C ILE A 397 -11.28 9.30 -23.44
N ASP A 398 -10.88 9.45 -24.70
CA ASP A 398 -10.03 10.57 -25.16
C ASP A 398 -10.66 11.95 -24.90
N VAL A 399 -11.98 12.04 -24.80
CA VAL A 399 -12.72 13.28 -24.51
C VAL A 399 -12.40 13.87 -23.12
N TYR A 400 -11.89 13.06 -22.20
CA TYR A 400 -11.53 13.47 -20.84
C TYR A 400 -10.10 14.02 -20.72
N HIS A 401 -9.29 13.87 -21.77
CA HIS A 401 -7.95 14.40 -21.86
C HIS A 401 -7.88 15.50 -22.91
N ARG A 402 -7.22 16.61 -22.58
CA ARG A 402 -7.07 17.77 -23.44
C ARG A 402 -5.57 18.11 -23.58
N PRO A 403 -4.78 17.31 -24.29
CA PRO A 403 -3.35 17.55 -24.41
C PRO A 403 -3.09 18.86 -25.16
N VAL A 404 -2.07 19.57 -24.75
CA VAL A 404 -1.60 20.77 -25.47
C VAL A 404 -0.86 20.34 -26.76
N ASP A 405 -0.21 19.19 -26.69
CA ASP A 405 0.54 18.57 -27.79
C ASP A 405 0.61 17.04 -27.61
N ASN A 406 1.36 16.36 -28.45
CA ASN A 406 1.57 14.91 -28.39
C ASN A 406 2.64 14.47 -27.37
N SER A 407 3.14 15.35 -26.51
CA SER A 407 4.17 15.02 -25.53
C SER A 407 3.63 14.27 -24.32
N ASP A 408 2.31 14.22 -24.15
CA ASP A 408 1.62 13.52 -23.06
C ASP A 408 0.39 12.76 -23.61
N PRO A 409 0.57 11.66 -24.36
CA PRO A 409 -0.52 10.89 -24.94
C PRO A 409 -1.30 10.15 -23.83
N PHE A 410 -2.64 10.19 -23.92
CA PHE A 410 -3.52 9.61 -22.90
C PHE A 410 -3.34 8.10 -22.76
N GLN A 411 -3.28 7.63 -21.50
CA GLN A 411 -3.08 6.22 -21.11
C GLN A 411 -1.90 5.52 -21.84
N THR A 412 -0.83 6.26 -22.13
CA THR A 412 0.29 5.75 -22.92
C THR A 412 1.61 5.97 -22.19
N ASP A 413 2.15 4.91 -21.58
CA ASP A 413 3.49 4.95 -21.00
C ASP A 413 4.55 4.97 -22.12
N ILE A 414 5.67 5.64 -21.86
CA ILE A 414 6.79 5.75 -22.78
C ILE A 414 8.08 5.27 -22.12
N LEU A 415 8.74 4.31 -22.74
CA LEU A 415 10.06 3.82 -22.36
C LEU A 415 11.06 4.11 -23.47
N VAL A 416 12.15 4.80 -23.15
CA VAL A 416 13.31 4.94 -24.05
C VAL A 416 14.35 3.91 -23.63
N LEU A 417 14.74 3.03 -24.55
CA LEU A 417 15.65 1.92 -24.26
C LEU A 417 17.09 2.37 -24.05
N SER A 418 17.77 1.68 -23.13
CA SER A 418 19.17 1.94 -22.82
C SER A 418 20.15 1.39 -23.85
N GLY A 419 19.74 0.39 -24.64
CA GLY A 419 20.64 -0.35 -25.55
C GLY A 419 21.63 -1.27 -24.84
N LYS A 420 21.52 -1.46 -23.52
CA LYS A 420 22.49 -2.21 -22.70
C LYS A 420 21.96 -3.58 -22.26
N GLY A 421 21.10 -4.19 -23.04
CA GLY A 421 20.46 -5.48 -22.76
C GLY A 421 18.94 -5.34 -22.58
N GLU A 422 18.36 -6.15 -21.71
CA GLU A 422 16.93 -6.10 -21.41
C GLU A 422 16.64 -4.95 -20.44
N ASP A 423 15.81 -4.01 -20.87
CA ASP A 423 15.24 -2.97 -20.03
C ASP A 423 13.90 -3.46 -19.43
N GLU A 424 13.66 -3.17 -18.17
CA GLU A 424 12.40 -3.43 -17.47
C GLU A 424 11.75 -2.11 -17.06
N PHE A 425 10.47 -1.96 -17.34
CA PHE A 425 9.71 -0.80 -16.93
C PHE A 425 8.33 -1.20 -16.40
N MET A 426 7.94 -0.58 -15.30
CA MET A 426 6.58 -0.60 -14.73
C MET A 426 6.29 0.77 -14.14
N ALA A 427 5.17 1.38 -14.54
CA ALA A 427 4.76 2.67 -14.01
C ALA A 427 4.61 2.62 -12.47
N ARG A 428 5.08 3.69 -11.78
CA ARG A 428 5.13 3.79 -10.31
C ARG A 428 3.98 4.62 -9.75
N PHE A 429 3.70 5.76 -10.36
CA PHE A 429 2.84 6.83 -9.84
C PHE A 429 1.57 7.04 -10.65
N ASN A 430 1.14 6.04 -11.39
CA ASN A 430 -0.13 6.03 -12.09
C ASN A 430 -0.78 4.64 -12.11
N TYR A 431 -1.98 4.59 -12.65
CA TYR A 431 -2.73 3.39 -13.00
C TYR A 431 -3.58 3.71 -14.24
N LYS A 432 -4.06 2.66 -14.90
CA LYS A 432 -4.88 2.78 -16.12
C LYS A 432 -6.05 1.80 -16.09
N GLY A 433 -7.14 2.16 -16.78
CA GLY A 433 -8.26 1.24 -17.06
C GLY A 433 -8.01 0.54 -18.38
N PHE A 434 -7.84 -0.79 -18.40
CA PHE A 434 -7.55 -1.52 -19.64
C PHE A 434 -7.91 -3.00 -19.60
N ARG A 435 -8.09 -3.54 -20.78
CA ARG A 435 -8.04 -4.96 -21.09
C ARG A 435 -6.91 -5.25 -22.09
N TYR A 436 -6.66 -4.31 -22.99
CA TYR A 436 -5.69 -4.44 -24.07
C TYR A 436 -4.55 -3.48 -23.89
N VAL A 437 -3.35 -3.90 -24.32
CA VAL A 437 -2.18 -3.01 -24.40
C VAL A 437 -1.57 -3.15 -25.79
N GLU A 438 -1.47 -2.02 -26.47
CA GLU A 438 -0.73 -1.90 -27.73
C GLU A 438 0.67 -1.40 -27.41
N VAL A 439 1.66 -2.20 -27.81
CA VAL A 439 3.09 -1.83 -27.70
C VAL A 439 3.61 -1.46 -29.07
N THR A 440 4.14 -0.23 -29.20
CA THR A 440 4.74 0.25 -30.45
C THR A 440 6.17 0.73 -30.21
N GLY A 441 7.08 0.38 -31.12
CA GLY A 441 8.47 0.85 -31.14
C GLY A 441 8.75 1.80 -32.30
N THR A 442 9.70 2.73 -32.13
CA THR A 442 10.27 3.50 -33.26
C THR A 442 11.15 2.62 -34.16
N ASN A 443 11.70 1.54 -33.60
CA ASN A 443 12.46 0.50 -34.30
C ASN A 443 11.77 -0.85 -34.15
N PRO A 444 12.08 -1.87 -34.95
CA PRO A 444 11.54 -3.21 -34.79
C PRO A 444 11.74 -3.76 -33.38
N LEU A 445 10.71 -4.42 -32.86
CA LEU A 445 10.71 -5.07 -31.55
C LEU A 445 10.57 -6.58 -31.70
N VAL A 446 11.12 -7.32 -30.72
CA VAL A 446 10.90 -8.77 -30.58
C VAL A 446 10.20 -9.02 -29.24
N LEU A 447 8.89 -9.22 -29.30
CA LEU A 447 8.06 -9.43 -28.11
C LEU A 447 7.30 -10.75 -28.20
N ASN A 448 7.01 -11.34 -27.04
CA ASN A 448 6.20 -12.54 -26.89
C ASN A 448 5.27 -12.41 -25.67
N GLU A 449 4.55 -13.47 -25.31
CA GLU A 449 3.61 -13.48 -24.17
C GLU A 449 4.26 -13.17 -22.82
N ASN A 450 5.55 -13.42 -22.66
CA ASN A 450 6.29 -13.17 -21.41
C ASN A 450 6.87 -11.74 -21.33
N SER A 451 6.85 -11.01 -22.45
CA SER A 451 7.36 -9.64 -22.50
C SER A 451 6.51 -8.66 -21.71
N LEU A 452 5.23 -8.96 -21.48
CA LEU A 452 4.30 -8.10 -20.79
C LEU A 452 3.56 -8.85 -19.66
N THR A 453 3.42 -8.22 -18.51
CA THR A 453 2.65 -8.73 -17.36
C THR A 453 1.79 -7.60 -16.82
N ALA A 454 0.50 -7.85 -16.59
CA ALA A 454 -0.36 -6.88 -15.92
C ALA A 454 -0.49 -7.17 -14.43
N TYR A 455 -0.75 -6.12 -13.68
CA TYR A 455 -1.02 -6.17 -12.24
C TYR A 455 -2.33 -5.46 -11.98
N PHE A 456 -3.29 -6.16 -11.36
CA PHE A 456 -4.52 -5.56 -10.88
C PHE A 456 -4.20 -4.75 -9.62
N VAL A 457 -4.44 -3.46 -9.66
CA VAL A 457 -4.12 -2.52 -8.58
C VAL A 457 -5.42 -1.99 -8.00
N HIS A 458 -5.57 -2.11 -6.70
CA HIS A 458 -6.73 -1.59 -5.97
C HIS A 458 -6.43 -1.47 -4.47
N SER A 459 -7.33 -0.81 -3.72
CA SER A 459 -7.28 -0.83 -2.24
C SER A 459 -7.40 -2.27 -1.74
N ASP A 460 -6.47 -2.68 -0.87
CA ASP A 460 -6.39 -4.06 -0.36
C ASP A 460 -7.46 -4.32 0.72
N VAL A 461 -8.71 -4.21 0.30
CA VAL A 461 -9.87 -4.45 1.16
C VAL A 461 -10.18 -5.94 1.25
N PRO A 462 -10.32 -6.51 2.45
CA PRO A 462 -10.63 -7.94 2.60
C PRO A 462 -12.06 -8.24 2.19
N GLN A 463 -12.25 -9.24 1.34
CA GLN A 463 -13.59 -9.76 1.02
C GLN A 463 -14.20 -10.43 2.26
N LYS A 464 -15.35 -9.94 2.73
CA LYS A 464 -16.04 -10.43 3.94
C LYS A 464 -17.26 -11.30 3.64
N GLY A 465 -17.77 -11.29 2.41
CA GLY A 465 -18.93 -12.07 2.03
C GLY A 465 -18.83 -12.61 0.62
N THR A 466 -19.55 -13.68 0.33
CA THR A 466 -19.69 -14.29 -0.99
C THR A 466 -21.14 -14.61 -1.25
N ILE A 467 -21.55 -14.52 -2.51
CA ILE A 467 -22.85 -14.98 -2.98
C ILE A 467 -22.63 -16.05 -4.02
N HIS A 468 -23.29 -17.19 -3.85
CA HIS A 468 -23.35 -18.26 -4.85
C HIS A 468 -24.79 -18.74 -4.98
N THR A 469 -25.31 -18.75 -6.20
CA THR A 469 -26.69 -19.15 -6.50
C THR A 469 -26.71 -20.21 -7.59
N SER A 470 -27.85 -20.89 -7.78
CA SER A 470 -28.08 -21.80 -8.89
C SER A 470 -28.20 -21.09 -10.26
N ASN A 471 -28.34 -19.74 -10.27
CA ASN A 471 -28.46 -18.97 -11.50
C ASN A 471 -27.08 -18.42 -11.89
N ALA A 472 -26.54 -18.90 -13.01
CA ALA A 472 -25.23 -18.51 -13.53
C ALA A 472 -25.13 -17.00 -13.85
N LEU A 473 -26.24 -16.36 -14.29
CA LEU A 473 -26.26 -14.94 -14.60
C LEU A 473 -26.08 -14.09 -13.33
N ILE A 474 -26.74 -14.45 -12.22
CA ILE A 474 -26.60 -13.74 -10.94
C ILE A 474 -25.16 -13.88 -10.41
N ASN A 475 -24.57 -15.07 -10.50
CA ASN A 475 -23.17 -15.28 -10.09
C ASN A 475 -22.19 -14.44 -10.94
N ARG A 476 -22.45 -14.31 -12.25
CA ARG A 476 -21.65 -13.49 -13.16
C ARG A 476 -21.81 -11.99 -12.87
N LEU A 477 -23.01 -11.54 -12.56
CA LEU A 477 -23.27 -10.15 -12.14
C LEU A 477 -22.55 -9.82 -10.83
N TRP A 478 -22.60 -10.72 -9.85
CA TRP A 478 -21.87 -10.59 -8.60
C TRP A 478 -20.36 -10.40 -8.84
N TRP A 479 -19.76 -11.27 -9.66
CA TRP A 479 -18.34 -11.16 -10.01
C TRP A 479 -18.02 -9.85 -10.72
N ALA A 480 -18.82 -9.46 -11.71
CA ALA A 480 -18.60 -8.23 -12.47
C ALA A 480 -18.71 -6.98 -11.60
N THR A 481 -19.68 -6.95 -10.68
CA THR A 481 -19.86 -5.84 -9.72
C THR A 481 -18.67 -5.72 -8.78
N ASN A 482 -18.20 -6.83 -8.21
CA ASN A 482 -17.01 -6.81 -7.37
C ASN A 482 -15.76 -6.34 -8.13
N ASN A 483 -15.56 -6.82 -9.37
CA ASN A 483 -14.46 -6.38 -10.21
C ASN A 483 -14.51 -4.87 -10.51
N ALA A 484 -15.67 -4.34 -10.82
CA ALA A 484 -15.87 -2.90 -11.02
C ALA A 484 -15.63 -2.11 -9.73
N TYR A 485 -16.16 -2.57 -8.60
CA TYR A 485 -15.96 -1.95 -7.29
C TYR A 485 -14.47 -1.84 -6.94
N LEU A 486 -13.71 -2.95 -7.05
CA LEU A 486 -12.28 -2.97 -6.78
C LEU A 486 -11.52 -2.05 -7.74
N SER A 487 -11.86 -2.06 -9.03
CA SER A 487 -11.24 -1.17 -10.03
C SER A 487 -11.46 0.32 -9.74
N LEU A 488 -12.57 0.69 -9.09
CA LEU A 488 -12.89 2.07 -8.69
C LEU A 488 -12.27 2.46 -7.34
N SER A 489 -11.77 1.51 -6.56
CA SER A 489 -11.29 1.74 -5.19
C SER A 489 -9.97 2.54 -5.10
N LEU A 490 -9.35 2.89 -6.24
CA LEU A 490 -8.13 3.70 -6.32
C LEU A 490 -8.33 5.18 -5.97
N ILE A 491 -9.56 5.66 -5.93
CA ILE A 491 -9.92 7.07 -5.69
C ILE A 491 -10.75 7.19 -4.41
N HIS A 492 -10.47 6.45 -3.38
CA HIS A 492 -11.21 6.47 -2.10
C HIS A 492 -12.69 6.09 -2.25
N ILE A 493 -12.97 4.88 -2.00
CA ILE A 493 -14.34 4.46 -1.66
C ILE A 493 -14.41 4.25 -0.16
#